data_79a11e15a17250729fb9ebb1fb3293d4
#
_entry.id   79a11e15a17250729fb9ebb1fb3293d4
#
_cell.length_a   1.000
_cell.length_b   1.000
_cell.length_c   1.000
_cell.angle_alpha   90.00
_cell.angle_beta   90.00
_cell.angle_gamma   90.00
#
_symmetry.space_group_name_H-M   'P 1'
#
loop_
_entity.id
_entity.type
_entity.pdbx_description
1 polymer ?
#
loop_
_entity_poly.entity_id
_entity_poly.type
_entity_poly.pdbx_seq_one_letter_code
_entity_poly.pdbx_strand_id
1 'polypeptide(L)'
;MRVSKQKAAENREQILAAAARLFRENGIAATGVDMITRRAGLTHGGLYSQFGSKDAVAAAAILVASRKSARRLGRPDERQPAEQGLRRVVGQYLSTSHRDERGRGCVLAALGTDIPRQPRAVRQAFTIAVEGAFDLMAGWMPDRGTSRRQEKGYRRVFGDGRGADPGACCKR
;
A
#
# COMPACT_ATOMS: atom_id res chain seq x y z
N MET A 1 -24.60 -24.39 4.39
CA MET A 1 -23.43 -24.83 5.20
C MET A 1 -22.71 -23.59 5.72
N ARG A 2 -22.59 -23.45 7.04
CA ARG A 2 -21.96 -22.27 7.68
C ARG A 2 -20.44 -22.40 7.57
N VAL A 3 -19.77 -21.48 6.87
CA VAL A 3 -18.30 -21.45 6.76
C VAL A 3 -17.70 -21.21 8.13
N SER A 4 -16.69 -22.02 8.53
CA SER A 4 -16.02 -21.82 9.80
C SER A 4 -15.32 -20.45 9.87
N LYS A 5 -15.13 -19.89 11.08
CA LYS A 5 -14.42 -18.61 11.26
C LYS A 5 -13.02 -18.64 10.65
N GLN A 6 -12.32 -19.76 10.76
CA GLN A 6 -10.99 -19.96 10.18
C GLN A 6 -11.08 -19.91 8.65
N LYS A 7 -12.00 -20.64 8.03
CA LYS A 7 -12.17 -20.64 6.57
C LYS A 7 -12.56 -19.26 6.02
N ALA A 8 -13.37 -18.50 6.77
CA ALA A 8 -13.71 -17.13 6.44
C ALA A 8 -12.46 -16.21 6.45
N ALA A 9 -11.58 -16.37 7.43
CA ALA A 9 -10.32 -15.61 7.49
C ALA A 9 -9.39 -15.98 6.32
N GLU A 10 -9.22 -17.24 6.00
CA GLU A 10 -8.44 -17.71 4.85
C GLU A 10 -8.98 -17.14 3.53
N ASN A 11 -10.29 -17.22 3.32
CA ASN A 11 -10.94 -16.67 2.13
C ASN A 11 -10.71 -15.15 2.02
N ARG A 12 -10.79 -14.44 3.14
CA ARG A 12 -10.51 -12.99 3.19
C ARG A 12 -9.07 -12.69 2.78
N GLU A 13 -8.10 -13.43 3.26
CA GLU A 13 -6.70 -13.27 2.89
C GLU A 13 -6.47 -13.56 1.41
N GLN A 14 -7.08 -14.61 0.86
CA GLN A 14 -7.00 -14.96 -0.55
C GLN A 14 -7.55 -13.83 -1.45
N ILE A 15 -8.73 -13.26 -1.09
CA ILE A 15 -9.31 -12.13 -1.81
C ILE A 15 -8.36 -10.93 -1.78
N LEU A 16 -7.83 -10.58 -0.60
CA LEU A 16 -6.94 -9.42 -0.45
C LEU A 16 -5.61 -9.61 -1.18
N ALA A 17 -5.05 -10.82 -1.18
CA ALA A 17 -3.83 -11.12 -1.92
C ALA A 17 -4.05 -11.02 -3.43
N ALA A 18 -5.14 -11.58 -3.94
CA ALA A 18 -5.53 -11.50 -5.34
C ALA A 18 -5.78 -10.06 -5.79
N ALA A 19 -6.60 -9.32 -5.04
CA ALA A 19 -6.94 -7.93 -5.32
C ALA A 19 -5.71 -7.02 -5.29
N ALA A 20 -4.88 -7.13 -4.25
CA ALA A 20 -3.67 -6.33 -4.11
C ALA A 20 -2.69 -6.54 -5.29
N ARG A 21 -2.61 -7.75 -5.84
CA ARG A 21 -1.79 -8.02 -7.01
C ARG A 21 -2.41 -7.45 -8.28
N LEU A 22 -3.69 -7.77 -8.55
CA LEU A 22 -4.40 -7.34 -9.75
C LEU A 22 -4.51 -5.82 -9.86
N PHE A 23 -4.77 -5.13 -8.74
CA PHE A 23 -4.81 -3.67 -8.74
C PHE A 23 -3.47 -3.04 -9.13
N ARG A 24 -2.34 -3.61 -8.67
CA ARG A 24 -1.01 -3.12 -9.08
C ARG A 24 -0.68 -3.46 -10.55
N GLU A 25 -1.17 -4.56 -11.06
CA GLU A 25 -0.97 -4.98 -12.46
C GLU A 25 -1.81 -4.16 -13.44
N ASN A 26 -3.08 -3.89 -13.10
CA ASN A 26 -4.09 -3.39 -14.03
C ASN A 26 -4.73 -2.04 -13.62
N GLY A 27 -4.48 -1.56 -12.41
CA GLY A 27 -5.24 -0.45 -11.81
C GLY A 27 -6.55 -0.90 -11.17
N ILE A 28 -7.15 -0.02 -10.35
CA ILE A 28 -8.39 -0.32 -9.60
C ILE A 28 -9.61 -0.35 -10.55
N ALA A 29 -9.67 0.59 -11.49
CA ALA A 29 -10.80 0.71 -12.41
C ALA A 29 -10.92 -0.52 -13.31
N ALA A 30 -9.82 -0.95 -13.93
CA ALA A 30 -9.81 -2.07 -14.88
C ALA A 30 -9.91 -3.45 -14.20
N THR A 31 -9.73 -3.54 -12.88
CA THR A 31 -9.84 -4.81 -12.16
C THR A 31 -11.29 -5.08 -11.74
N GLY A 32 -11.95 -6.00 -12.41
CA GLY A 32 -13.32 -6.46 -12.07
C GLY A 32 -13.34 -7.42 -10.87
N VAL A 33 -14.52 -7.55 -10.24
CA VAL A 33 -14.76 -8.51 -9.15
C VAL A 33 -14.54 -9.95 -9.63
N ASP A 34 -14.92 -10.25 -10.87
CA ASP A 34 -14.70 -11.57 -11.51
C ASP A 34 -13.22 -11.95 -11.56
N MET A 35 -12.36 -11.00 -11.90
CA MET A 35 -10.93 -11.24 -11.95
C MET A 35 -10.36 -11.56 -10.55
N ILE A 36 -10.85 -10.83 -9.54
CA ILE A 36 -10.42 -11.04 -8.15
C ILE A 36 -10.88 -12.41 -7.65
N THR A 37 -12.15 -12.73 -7.80
CA THR A 37 -12.72 -13.99 -7.29
C THR A 37 -12.16 -15.20 -8.02
N ARG A 38 -12.00 -15.15 -9.35
CA ARG A 38 -11.34 -16.21 -10.12
C ARG A 38 -9.92 -16.45 -9.66
N ARG A 39 -9.14 -15.38 -9.46
CA ARG A 39 -7.76 -15.50 -8.98
C ARG A 39 -7.66 -15.99 -7.54
N ALA A 40 -8.65 -15.67 -6.71
CA ALA A 40 -8.74 -16.13 -5.33
C ALA A 40 -9.32 -17.56 -5.19
N GLY A 41 -9.84 -18.15 -6.26
CA GLY A 41 -10.53 -19.44 -6.19
C GLY A 41 -11.87 -19.38 -5.43
N LEU A 42 -12.54 -18.24 -5.47
CA LEU A 42 -13.75 -17.97 -4.70
C LEU A 42 -14.90 -17.48 -5.60
N THR A 43 -16.11 -17.45 -5.06
CA THR A 43 -17.32 -16.96 -5.74
C THR A 43 -17.54 -15.48 -5.45
N HIS A 44 -18.35 -14.81 -6.29
CA HIS A 44 -18.82 -13.44 -6.09
C HIS A 44 -19.50 -13.26 -4.73
N GLY A 45 -20.40 -14.16 -4.37
CA GLY A 45 -21.07 -14.15 -3.07
C GLY A 45 -20.10 -14.21 -1.91
N GLY A 46 -19.00 -14.99 -2.05
CA GLY A 46 -17.93 -15.05 -1.07
C GLY A 46 -17.20 -13.72 -0.87
N LEU A 47 -16.96 -12.97 -1.95
CA LEU A 47 -16.35 -11.63 -1.85
C LEU A 47 -17.30 -10.64 -1.19
N TYR A 48 -18.55 -10.56 -1.65
CA TYR A 48 -19.51 -9.59 -1.13
C TYR A 48 -19.89 -9.86 0.32
N SER A 49 -19.97 -11.13 0.74
CA SER A 49 -20.19 -11.49 2.15
C SER A 49 -19.07 -11.04 3.07
N GLN A 50 -17.84 -10.97 2.56
CA GLN A 50 -16.64 -10.58 3.33
C GLN A 50 -16.40 -9.06 3.36
N PHE A 51 -16.73 -8.36 2.30
CA PHE A 51 -16.33 -6.95 2.12
C PHE A 51 -17.48 -6.01 1.77
N GLY A 52 -18.62 -6.51 1.34
CA GLY A 52 -19.78 -5.71 0.95
C GLY A 52 -19.63 -4.97 -0.38
N SER A 53 -18.43 -4.53 -0.77
CA SER A 53 -18.19 -3.81 -2.02
C SER A 53 -16.76 -3.99 -2.57
N LYS A 54 -16.59 -3.70 -3.87
CA LYS A 54 -15.26 -3.64 -4.51
C LYS A 54 -14.39 -2.55 -3.87
N ASP A 55 -14.97 -1.43 -3.50
CA ASP A 55 -14.24 -0.31 -2.89
C ASP A 55 -13.70 -0.68 -1.51
N ALA A 56 -14.46 -1.44 -0.72
CA ALA A 56 -13.98 -1.97 0.55
C ALA A 56 -12.83 -2.98 0.35
N VAL A 57 -12.90 -3.80 -0.70
CA VAL A 57 -11.77 -4.68 -1.10
C VAL A 57 -10.56 -3.83 -1.47
N ALA A 58 -10.74 -2.78 -2.29
CA ALA A 58 -9.64 -1.92 -2.72
C ALA A 58 -8.95 -1.23 -1.53
N ALA A 59 -9.72 -0.63 -0.64
CA ALA A 59 -9.20 0.01 0.57
C ALA A 59 -8.40 -0.98 1.44
N ALA A 60 -8.96 -2.15 1.71
CA ALA A 60 -8.30 -3.19 2.50
C ALA A 60 -7.05 -3.75 1.81
N ALA A 61 -7.09 -3.96 0.49
CA ALA A 61 -5.97 -4.46 -0.30
C ALA A 61 -4.78 -3.49 -0.33
N ILE A 62 -5.03 -2.18 -0.42
CA ILE A 62 -4.01 -1.13 -0.33
C ILE A 62 -3.28 -1.22 1.01
N LEU A 63 -4.00 -1.29 2.13
CA LEU A 63 -3.41 -1.37 3.46
C LEU A 63 -2.61 -2.66 3.68
N VAL A 64 -3.11 -3.80 3.19
CA VAL A 64 -2.39 -5.08 3.29
C VAL A 64 -1.12 -5.04 2.43
N ALA A 65 -1.20 -4.53 1.21
CA ALA A 65 -0.04 -4.41 0.33
C ALA A 65 1.04 -3.48 0.89
N SER A 66 0.65 -2.33 1.44
CA SER A 66 1.55 -1.37 2.10
C SER A 66 2.27 -2.00 3.29
N ARG A 67 1.52 -2.64 4.21
CA ARG A 67 2.12 -3.35 5.36
C ARG A 67 3.08 -4.47 4.93
N LYS A 68 2.75 -5.22 3.88
CA LYS A 68 3.61 -6.28 3.35
C LYS A 68 4.90 -5.70 2.75
N SER A 69 4.82 -4.58 2.06
CA SER A 69 5.99 -3.87 1.53
C SER A 69 6.87 -3.34 2.67
N ALA A 70 6.27 -2.71 3.69
CA ALA A 70 7.00 -2.24 4.86
C ALA A 70 7.74 -3.37 5.59
N ARG A 71 7.10 -4.54 5.76
CA ARG A 71 7.75 -5.71 6.36
C ARG A 71 8.94 -6.22 5.55
N ARG A 72 8.89 -6.18 4.21
CA ARG A 72 10.00 -6.60 3.35
C ARG A 72 11.18 -5.64 3.44
N LEU A 73 10.93 -4.35 3.50
CA LEU A 73 11.97 -3.33 3.67
C LEU A 73 12.62 -3.45 5.05
N GLY A 74 11.94 -4.04 6.02
CA GLY A 74 12.39 -4.19 7.39
C GLY A 74 12.26 -2.89 8.20
N ARG A 75 12.56 -2.99 9.49
CA ARG A 75 12.65 -1.83 10.37
C ARG A 75 14.10 -1.37 10.47
N PRO A 76 14.34 -0.08 10.74
CA PRO A 76 15.67 0.37 11.14
C PRO A 76 16.13 -0.45 12.35
N ASP A 77 17.33 -1.01 12.27
CA ASP A 77 17.99 -1.69 13.38
C ASP A 77 18.98 -0.69 14.01
N GLU A 78 18.82 -0.45 15.30
CA GLU A 78 19.73 0.47 16.05
C GLU A 78 21.18 -0.02 16.09
N ARG A 79 21.39 -1.31 15.83
CA ARG A 79 22.72 -1.94 15.77
C ARG A 79 23.42 -1.75 14.43
N GLN A 80 22.70 -1.26 13.40
CA GLN A 80 23.26 -1.01 12.07
C GLN A 80 23.34 0.49 11.78
N PRO A 81 24.42 0.96 11.14
CA PRO A 81 24.48 2.34 10.67
C PRO A 81 23.26 2.66 9.78
N ALA A 82 22.59 3.77 10.07
CA ALA A 82 21.38 4.18 9.35
C ALA A 82 21.60 4.26 7.83
N GLU A 83 22.82 4.65 7.41
CA GLU A 83 23.20 4.74 6.01
C GLU A 83 23.21 3.39 5.31
N GLN A 84 23.65 2.32 5.96
CA GLN A 84 23.63 0.97 5.39
C GLN A 84 22.20 0.47 5.20
N GLY A 85 21.33 0.73 6.18
CA GLY A 85 19.92 0.41 6.09
C GLY A 85 19.23 1.15 4.93
N LEU A 86 19.50 2.45 4.79
CA LEU A 86 18.97 3.25 3.70
C LEU A 86 19.45 2.76 2.33
N ARG A 87 20.75 2.47 2.17
CA ARG A 87 21.33 1.91 0.94
C ARG A 87 20.66 0.59 0.55
N ARG A 88 20.38 -0.29 1.53
CA ARG A 88 19.67 -1.55 1.30
C ARG A 88 18.24 -1.31 0.80
N VAL A 89 17.50 -0.41 1.45
CA VAL A 89 16.12 -0.06 1.06
C VAL A 89 16.09 0.51 -0.35
N VAL A 90 16.97 1.46 -0.66
CA VAL A 90 17.10 2.07 -1.99
C VAL A 90 17.49 1.02 -3.04
N GLY A 91 18.48 0.18 -2.76
CA GLY A 91 18.92 -0.87 -3.69
C GLY A 91 17.80 -1.88 -3.98
N GLN A 92 17.02 -2.27 -2.97
CA GLN A 92 15.87 -3.14 -3.16
C GLN A 92 14.75 -2.46 -3.97
N TYR A 93 14.49 -1.18 -3.72
CA TYR A 93 13.47 -0.41 -4.45
C TYR A 93 13.84 -0.20 -5.91
N LEU A 94 15.12 0.03 -6.20
CA LEU A 94 15.65 0.23 -7.56
C LEU A 94 16.06 -1.07 -8.27
N SER A 95 15.77 -2.24 -7.69
CA SER A 95 16.11 -3.53 -8.29
C SER A 95 15.27 -3.83 -9.54
N THR A 96 15.83 -4.63 -10.46
CA THR A 96 15.11 -5.13 -11.63
C THR A 96 13.86 -5.93 -11.23
N SER A 97 13.95 -6.74 -10.18
CA SER A 97 12.82 -7.49 -9.63
C SER A 97 11.67 -6.55 -9.19
N HIS A 98 11.98 -5.42 -8.52
CA HIS A 98 10.94 -4.46 -8.14
C HIS A 98 10.33 -3.76 -9.35
N ARG A 99 11.12 -3.46 -10.39
CA ARG A 99 10.66 -2.84 -11.62
C ARG A 99 9.74 -3.77 -12.42
N ASP A 100 10.16 -5.02 -12.60
CA ASP A 100 9.55 -5.96 -13.55
C ASP A 100 8.36 -6.73 -12.93
N GLU A 101 8.36 -6.98 -11.62
CA GLU A 101 7.30 -7.65 -10.91
C GLU A 101 6.21 -6.66 -10.43
N ARG A 102 5.49 -5.99 -11.35
CA ARG A 102 4.47 -4.98 -11.02
C ARG A 102 3.49 -5.43 -9.92
N GLY A 103 2.98 -6.65 -10.02
CA GLY A 103 2.02 -7.21 -9.05
C GLY A 103 2.57 -7.37 -7.62
N ARG A 104 3.89 -7.23 -7.43
CA ARG A 104 4.59 -7.30 -6.13
C ARG A 104 5.29 -6.00 -5.77
N GLY A 105 5.26 -5.02 -6.66
CA GLY A 105 5.89 -3.71 -6.49
C GLY A 105 5.21 -2.82 -5.44
N CYS A 106 5.64 -1.57 -5.40
CA CYS A 106 5.10 -0.56 -4.49
C CYS A 106 3.67 -0.20 -4.86
N VAL A 107 2.74 -0.35 -3.92
CA VAL A 107 1.33 0.00 -4.12
C VAL A 107 1.14 1.50 -4.34
N LEU A 108 2.00 2.34 -3.74
CA LEU A 108 1.92 3.80 -3.85
C LEU A 108 2.29 4.24 -5.27
N ALA A 109 3.38 3.70 -5.82
CA ALA A 109 3.80 3.98 -7.19
C ALA A 109 2.79 3.45 -8.22
N ALA A 110 2.25 2.24 -8.00
CA ALA A 110 1.35 1.60 -8.95
C ALA A 110 -0.04 2.25 -9.02
N LEU A 111 -0.55 2.80 -7.90
CA LEU A 111 -1.93 3.28 -7.80
C LEU A 111 -2.06 4.80 -7.63
N GLY A 112 -0.95 5.52 -7.45
CA GLY A 112 -0.99 6.97 -7.15
C GLY A 112 -1.80 7.78 -8.15
N THR A 113 -1.72 7.46 -9.43
CA THR A 113 -2.47 8.14 -10.50
C THR A 113 -3.96 7.79 -10.53
N ASP A 114 -4.35 6.63 -9.97
CA ASP A 114 -5.75 6.20 -9.92
C ASP A 114 -6.51 6.84 -8.75
N ILE A 115 -5.82 7.12 -7.65
CA ILE A 115 -6.39 7.50 -6.35
C ILE A 115 -7.28 8.74 -6.41
N PRO A 116 -6.96 9.83 -7.12
CA PRO A 116 -7.83 11.01 -7.17
C PRO A 116 -9.25 10.72 -7.67
N ARG A 117 -9.41 9.66 -8.47
CA ARG A 117 -10.70 9.24 -9.07
C ARG A 117 -11.44 8.21 -8.23
N GLN A 118 -10.89 7.79 -7.10
CA GLN A 118 -11.47 6.73 -6.27
C GLN A 118 -12.40 7.29 -5.19
N PRO A 119 -13.35 6.47 -4.68
CA PRO A 119 -14.18 6.81 -3.54
C PRO A 119 -13.37 7.18 -2.30
N ARG A 120 -14.00 7.96 -1.40
CA ARG A 120 -13.35 8.48 -0.18
C ARG A 120 -12.64 7.41 0.65
N ALA A 121 -13.27 6.24 0.83
CA ALA A 121 -12.70 5.16 1.63
C ALA A 121 -11.37 4.65 1.04
N VAL A 122 -11.29 4.54 -0.29
CA VAL A 122 -10.06 4.12 -0.98
C VAL A 122 -8.97 5.18 -0.87
N ARG A 123 -9.35 6.46 -1.03
CA ARG A 123 -8.41 7.59 -0.87
C ARG A 123 -7.84 7.64 0.55
N GLN A 124 -8.69 7.47 1.57
CA GLN A 124 -8.25 7.43 2.98
C GLN A 124 -7.28 6.27 3.24
N ALA A 125 -7.58 5.06 2.74
CA ALA A 125 -6.69 3.92 2.86
C ALA A 125 -5.32 4.18 2.20
N PHE A 126 -5.31 4.88 1.07
CA PHE A 126 -4.08 5.27 0.40
C PHE A 126 -3.30 6.32 1.20
N THR A 127 -3.96 7.33 1.77
CA THR A 127 -3.33 8.32 2.67
C THR A 127 -2.63 7.62 3.84
N ILE A 128 -3.30 6.69 4.52
CA ILE A 128 -2.71 5.90 5.61
C ILE A 128 -1.47 5.11 5.12
N ALA A 129 -1.54 4.56 3.91
CA ALA A 129 -0.41 3.83 3.32
C ALA A 129 0.78 4.76 3.01
N VAL A 130 0.52 5.99 2.55
CA VAL A 130 1.53 7.03 2.30
C VAL A 130 2.18 7.45 3.61
N GLU A 131 1.39 7.79 4.62
CA GLU A 131 1.89 8.16 5.96
C GLU A 131 2.79 7.07 6.53
N GLY A 132 2.35 5.80 6.51
CA GLY A 132 3.16 4.67 6.96
C GLY A 132 4.45 4.46 6.17
N ALA A 133 4.48 4.80 4.88
CA ALA A 133 5.69 4.76 4.08
C ALA A 133 6.66 5.89 4.48
N PHE A 134 6.15 7.10 4.75
CA PHE A 134 6.96 8.22 5.25
C PHE A 134 7.55 7.93 6.63
N ASP A 135 6.76 7.37 7.56
CA ASP A 135 7.23 6.99 8.88
C ASP A 135 8.36 5.95 8.79
N LEU A 136 8.19 4.96 7.90
CA LEU A 136 9.24 3.98 7.64
C LEU A 136 10.51 4.62 7.09
N MET A 137 10.39 5.49 6.09
CA MET A 137 11.53 6.19 5.50
C MET A 137 12.21 7.15 6.49
N ALA A 138 11.42 7.86 7.29
CA ALA A 138 11.93 8.71 8.36
C ALA A 138 12.77 7.91 9.38
N GLY A 139 12.38 6.67 9.65
CA GLY A 139 13.16 5.78 10.52
C GLY A 139 14.56 5.47 10.01
N TRP A 140 14.79 5.49 8.70
CA TRP A 140 16.09 5.25 8.07
C TRP A 140 16.96 6.52 7.92
N MET A 141 16.45 7.70 8.30
CA MET A 141 17.22 8.94 8.20
C MET A 141 18.23 9.04 9.36
N PRO A 142 19.46 9.55 9.12
CA PRO A 142 20.52 9.62 10.13
C PRO A 142 20.19 10.52 11.33
N ASP A 143 19.36 11.54 11.12
CA ASP A 143 19.02 12.56 12.11
C ASP A 143 17.70 12.19 12.82
N ARG A 144 17.80 11.77 14.07
CA ARG A 144 16.72 11.10 14.82
C ARG A 144 15.75 12.03 15.59
N GLY A 145 15.65 13.30 15.26
CA GLY A 145 14.63 14.21 15.81
C GLY A 145 13.24 13.94 15.26
N THR A 146 12.29 13.46 16.09
CA THR A 146 11.00 12.90 15.64
C THR A 146 10.12 13.84 14.80
N SER A 147 10.01 15.11 15.16
CA SER A 147 9.21 16.08 14.39
C SER A 147 9.90 16.59 13.12
N ARG A 148 11.24 16.76 13.16
CA ARG A 148 12.02 17.15 11.98
C ARG A 148 12.14 16.05 10.92
N ARG A 149 11.94 14.79 11.28
CA ARG A 149 12.02 13.66 10.33
C ARG A 149 10.86 13.60 9.38
N GLN A 150 9.64 13.74 9.87
CA GLN A 150 8.44 13.75 9.05
C GLN A 150 8.49 14.94 8.09
N GLU A 151 8.92 16.11 8.58
CA GLU A 151 9.05 17.31 7.78
C GLU A 151 10.16 17.19 6.71
N LYS A 152 11.34 16.64 7.04
CA LYS A 152 12.43 16.42 6.07
C LYS A 152 12.09 15.34 5.03
N GLY A 153 11.41 14.27 5.42
CA GLY A 153 10.95 13.24 4.50
C GLY A 153 9.96 13.80 3.50
N TYR A 154 8.99 14.58 3.97
CA TYR A 154 7.99 15.24 3.13
C TYR A 154 8.62 16.26 2.18
N ARG A 155 9.49 17.16 2.68
CA ARG A 155 10.16 18.19 1.86
C ARG A 155 11.06 17.63 0.77
N ARG A 156 11.76 16.52 1.01
CA ARG A 156 12.59 15.88 -0.03
C ARG A 156 11.81 15.26 -1.18
N VAL A 157 10.62 14.76 -0.89
CA VAL A 157 9.79 14.10 -1.91
C VAL A 157 8.88 15.08 -2.65
N PHE A 158 8.39 16.11 -1.96
CA PHE A 158 7.38 17.03 -2.50
C PHE A 158 7.85 18.50 -2.61
N GLY A 159 9.12 18.78 -2.28
CA GLY A 159 9.64 20.16 -2.27
C GLY A 159 9.13 20.97 -1.06
N ASP A 160 9.56 22.23 -1.01
CA ASP A 160 9.14 23.16 0.07
C ASP A 160 7.70 23.63 -0.08
N GLY A 161 6.77 22.73 -0.29
CA GLY A 161 5.34 22.92 -0.52
C GLY A 161 4.69 24.16 0.12
N ARG A 162 5.21 25.34 -0.19
CA ARG A 162 4.48 26.59 0.04
C ARG A 162 3.30 26.59 -0.92
N GLY A 163 2.19 25.98 -0.49
CA GLY A 163 0.92 26.00 -1.22
C GLY A 163 0.18 24.68 -1.35
N ALA A 164 0.72 23.55 -0.91
CA ALA A 164 -0.03 22.30 -0.93
C ALA A 164 -0.50 21.94 0.50
N ASP A 165 -1.76 22.25 0.82
CA ASP A 165 -2.44 21.66 1.97
C ASP A 165 -2.46 20.13 1.76
N PRO A 166 -1.81 19.34 2.62
CA PRO A 166 -1.84 17.88 2.50
C PRO A 166 -3.24 17.29 2.62
N GLY A 167 -4.19 18.05 3.16
CA GLY A 167 -5.60 17.71 3.15
C GLY A 167 -6.33 17.98 1.83
N ALA A 168 -5.80 18.82 0.94
CA ALA A 168 -6.47 19.18 -0.31
C ALA A 168 -6.43 18.08 -1.37
N CYS A 169 -5.39 17.24 -1.41
CA CYS A 169 -5.27 16.14 -2.36
C CYS A 169 -6.34 15.04 -2.16
N CYS A 170 -6.92 14.96 -0.96
CA CYS A 170 -7.87 13.90 -0.60
C CYS A 170 -9.30 14.38 -0.29
N LYS A 171 -9.57 15.70 -0.37
CA LYS A 171 -10.89 16.29 0.03
C LYS A 171 -11.84 16.57 -1.14
N ARG A 172 -11.49 16.29 -2.37
CA ARG A 172 -12.44 16.38 -3.50
C ARG A 172 -12.87 15.02 -3.99
#